data_39a1fedfc33d825c1756e8faa42a1dca
#
_entry.id   39a1fedfc33d825c1756e8faa42a1dca
#
_cell.length_a   1.000
_cell.length_b   1.000
_cell.length_c   1.000
_cell.angle_alpha   90.00
_cell.angle_beta   90.00
_cell.angle_gamma   90.00
#
_symmetry.space_group_name_H-M   'P 1'
#
loop_
_entity.id
_entity.type
_entity.pdbx_description
1 polymer ?
#
loop_
_entity_poly.entity_id
_entity_poly.type
_entity_poly.pdbx_seq_one_letter_code
_entity_poly.pdbx_strand_id
1 'polypeptide(L)'
;MQNEEFILLVQQLQSGKSTSFDAIYDIFYPLILHYSRRSNSDDAVQELTVFLLELLYKLKLERFSMDNSNSLQRYIAVCIRNKYIAFSQCVRSHDITQVEYYDELEKISVDEYDAITEIEERALLKEAILRLTPLQRKLILERYYYGYSVQEIATSLQISRQAVDQTLHRALHVMREYLE
;
A
#
# COMPACT_ATOMS: atom_id res chain seq x y z
N MET A 1 -5.18 -12.66 -0.14
CA MET A 1 -5.14 -13.30 -1.48
C MET A 1 -3.73 -13.80 -1.69
N GLN A 2 -3.58 -15.09 -1.97
CA GLN A 2 -2.27 -15.71 -2.18
C GLN A 2 -1.65 -15.18 -3.48
N ASN A 3 -0.31 -15.17 -3.57
CA ASN A 3 0.41 -14.62 -4.73
C ASN A 3 0.02 -15.34 -6.05
N GLU A 4 -0.28 -16.63 -5.98
CA GLU A 4 -0.72 -17.43 -7.12
C GLU A 4 -2.05 -16.98 -7.70
N GLU A 5 -3.03 -16.71 -6.84
CA GLU A 5 -4.35 -16.20 -7.28
C GLU A 5 -4.23 -14.81 -7.92
N PHE A 6 -3.38 -13.96 -7.37
CA PHE A 6 -3.15 -12.65 -7.93
C PHE A 6 -2.47 -12.73 -9.30
N ILE A 7 -1.47 -13.61 -9.47
CA ILE A 7 -0.83 -13.87 -10.77
C ILE A 7 -1.87 -14.37 -11.79
N LEU A 8 -2.76 -15.29 -11.37
CA LEU A 8 -3.84 -15.77 -12.23
C LEU A 8 -4.80 -14.67 -12.67
N LEU A 9 -5.17 -13.74 -11.78
CA LEU A 9 -6.01 -12.58 -12.14
C LEU A 9 -5.32 -11.71 -13.18
N VAL A 10 -4.03 -11.44 -13.03
CA VAL A 10 -3.27 -10.65 -14.01
C VAL A 10 -3.17 -11.39 -15.35
N GLN A 11 -2.95 -12.69 -15.35
CA GLN A 11 -2.96 -13.51 -16.58
C GLN A 11 -4.32 -13.49 -17.27
N GLN A 12 -5.39 -13.60 -16.52
CA GLN A 12 -6.77 -13.52 -17.05
C GLN A 12 -7.03 -12.14 -17.68
N LEU A 13 -6.60 -11.07 -17.03
CA LEU A 13 -6.71 -9.72 -17.56
C LEU A 13 -5.94 -9.59 -18.88
N GLN A 14 -4.69 -10.05 -18.92
CA GLN A 14 -3.85 -10.01 -20.14
C GLN A 14 -4.44 -10.86 -21.27
N SER A 15 -5.20 -11.92 -20.94
CA SER A 15 -5.92 -12.73 -21.92
C SER A 15 -7.26 -12.14 -22.39
N GLY A 16 -7.63 -10.95 -21.91
CA GLY A 16 -8.83 -10.22 -22.34
C GLY A 16 -10.05 -10.35 -21.42
N LYS A 17 -9.93 -10.99 -20.25
CA LYS A 17 -11.00 -11.03 -19.23
C LYS A 17 -11.01 -9.72 -18.44
N SER A 18 -11.82 -8.75 -18.86
CA SER A 18 -11.93 -7.43 -18.23
C SER A 18 -12.42 -7.47 -16.77
N THR A 19 -13.25 -8.46 -16.42
CA THR A 19 -13.78 -8.63 -15.04
C THR A 19 -12.69 -8.88 -14.00
N SER A 20 -11.52 -9.38 -14.41
CA SER A 20 -10.38 -9.57 -13.50
C SER A 20 -9.74 -8.24 -13.06
N PHE A 21 -9.97 -7.15 -13.80
CA PHE A 21 -9.47 -5.84 -13.44
C PHE A 21 -10.13 -5.30 -12.18
N ASP A 22 -11.42 -5.48 -12.02
CA ASP A 22 -12.18 -4.97 -10.87
C ASP A 22 -11.62 -5.56 -9.56
N ALA A 23 -11.38 -6.87 -9.54
CA ALA A 23 -10.79 -7.54 -8.37
C ALA A 23 -9.35 -7.06 -8.06
N ILE A 24 -8.55 -6.76 -9.09
CA ILE A 24 -7.21 -6.19 -8.91
C ILE A 24 -7.32 -4.73 -8.45
N TYR A 25 -8.24 -3.97 -9.03
CA TYR A 25 -8.46 -2.57 -8.70
C TYR A 25 -8.84 -2.39 -7.23
N ASP A 26 -9.74 -3.22 -6.71
CA ASP A 26 -10.18 -3.18 -5.31
C ASP A 26 -9.01 -3.32 -4.32
N ILE A 27 -8.01 -4.13 -4.66
CA ILE A 27 -6.81 -4.30 -3.83
C ILE A 27 -5.98 -3.00 -3.78
N PHE A 28 -5.86 -2.29 -4.91
CA PHE A 28 -5.01 -1.09 -4.99
C PHE A 28 -5.78 0.21 -4.82
N TYR A 29 -7.11 0.18 -4.81
CA TYR A 29 -7.94 1.37 -4.67
C TYR A 29 -7.63 2.19 -3.41
N PRO A 30 -7.45 1.58 -2.20
CA PRO A 30 -7.07 2.34 -1.02
C PRO A 30 -5.72 3.07 -1.18
N LEU A 31 -4.75 2.43 -1.85
CA LEU A 31 -3.44 3.02 -2.14
C LEU A 31 -3.55 4.16 -3.15
N ILE A 32 -4.32 3.97 -4.22
CA ILE A 32 -4.61 4.99 -5.23
C ILE A 32 -5.28 6.20 -4.58
N LEU A 33 -6.30 5.96 -3.75
CA LEU A 33 -7.02 7.01 -3.04
C LEU A 33 -6.13 7.77 -2.07
N HIS A 34 -5.22 7.05 -1.37
CA HIS A 34 -4.24 7.69 -0.48
C HIS A 34 -3.34 8.67 -1.24
N TYR A 35 -2.81 8.27 -2.39
CA TYR A 35 -1.94 9.15 -3.18
C TYR A 35 -2.70 10.25 -3.89
N SER A 36 -3.92 9.99 -4.35
CA SER A 36 -4.73 11.03 -5.02
C SER A 36 -5.12 12.15 -4.08
N ARG A 37 -5.47 11.86 -2.83
CA ARG A 37 -5.78 12.88 -1.80
C ARG A 37 -4.58 13.75 -1.44
N ARG A 38 -3.36 13.26 -1.66
CA ARG A 38 -2.11 14.01 -1.47
C ARG A 38 -1.67 14.76 -2.73
N SER A 39 -2.32 14.52 -3.84
CA SER A 39 -2.13 15.23 -5.10
C SER A 39 -3.09 16.40 -5.16
N ASN A 40 -2.61 17.57 -5.58
CA ASN A 40 -3.48 18.73 -5.84
C ASN A 40 -4.20 18.65 -7.20
N SER A 41 -4.47 17.45 -7.71
CA SER A 41 -5.13 17.23 -8.99
C SER A 41 -6.41 16.44 -8.79
N ASP A 42 -7.50 16.95 -9.30
CA ASP A 42 -8.82 16.30 -9.28
C ASP A 42 -8.83 15.01 -10.11
N ASP A 43 -7.92 14.89 -11.09
CA ASP A 43 -7.82 13.73 -11.98
C ASP A 43 -6.86 12.64 -11.49
N ALA A 44 -6.23 12.82 -10.31
CA ALA A 44 -5.20 11.92 -9.82
C ALA A 44 -5.67 10.46 -9.65
N VAL A 45 -6.92 10.24 -9.24
CA VAL A 45 -7.50 8.88 -9.14
C VAL A 45 -7.56 8.24 -10.51
N GLN A 46 -8.05 8.97 -11.51
CA GLN A 46 -8.19 8.46 -12.88
C GLN A 46 -6.83 8.16 -13.50
N GLU A 47 -5.88 9.07 -13.35
CA GLU A 47 -4.52 8.88 -13.87
C GLU A 47 -3.80 7.68 -13.27
N LEU A 48 -3.90 7.50 -11.95
CA LEU A 48 -3.30 6.34 -11.27
C LEU A 48 -4.02 5.04 -11.63
N THR A 49 -5.34 5.09 -11.87
CA THR A 49 -6.11 3.94 -12.33
C THR A 49 -5.73 3.53 -13.74
N VAL A 50 -5.62 4.49 -14.65
CA VAL A 50 -5.15 4.23 -16.04
C VAL A 50 -3.72 3.70 -16.02
N PHE A 51 -2.85 4.28 -15.21
CA PHE A 51 -1.49 3.79 -15.04
C PHE A 51 -1.43 2.36 -14.51
N LEU A 52 -2.27 2.00 -13.52
CA LEU A 52 -2.37 0.63 -13.02
C LEU A 52 -2.77 -0.33 -14.15
N LEU A 53 -3.80 0.02 -14.92
CA LEU A 53 -4.26 -0.80 -16.04
C LEU A 53 -3.15 -1.01 -17.09
N GLU A 54 -2.48 0.06 -17.51
CA GLU A 54 -1.35 -0.02 -18.44
C GLU A 54 -0.20 -0.87 -17.90
N LEU A 55 0.13 -0.71 -16.63
CA LEU A 55 1.17 -1.47 -15.97
C LEU A 55 0.86 -2.96 -16.02
N LEU A 56 -0.39 -3.36 -15.67
CA LEU A 56 -0.82 -4.75 -15.65
C LEU A 56 -0.73 -5.40 -17.05
N TYR A 57 -1.09 -4.68 -18.12
CA TYR A 57 -0.96 -5.19 -19.48
C TYR A 57 0.50 -5.33 -19.95
N LYS A 58 1.40 -4.44 -19.51
CA LYS A 58 2.83 -4.46 -19.88
C LYS A 58 3.68 -5.40 -19.02
N LEU A 59 3.11 -5.96 -17.95
CA LEU A 59 3.83 -6.71 -16.94
C LEU A 59 4.26 -8.09 -17.47
N LYS A 60 5.55 -8.40 -17.37
CA LYS A 60 6.11 -9.72 -17.72
C LYS A 60 6.10 -10.61 -16.48
N LEU A 61 5.09 -11.46 -16.36
CA LEU A 61 4.88 -12.32 -15.20
C LEU A 61 5.99 -13.36 -15.00
N GLU A 62 6.71 -13.73 -16.05
CA GLU A 62 7.85 -14.65 -15.99
C GLU A 62 8.97 -14.23 -15.02
N ARG A 63 9.00 -12.94 -14.66
CA ARG A 63 10.00 -12.36 -13.75
C ARG A 63 9.64 -12.52 -12.27
N PHE A 64 8.43 -12.96 -11.98
CA PHE A 64 7.94 -13.08 -10.61
C PHE A 64 7.86 -14.55 -10.24
N SER A 65 8.66 -14.94 -9.23
CA SER A 65 8.66 -16.29 -8.68
C SER A 65 7.35 -16.56 -7.93
N MET A 66 6.79 -17.75 -8.10
CA MET A 66 5.59 -18.19 -7.38
C MET A 66 5.84 -18.36 -5.88
N ASP A 67 7.09 -18.58 -5.47
CA ASP A 67 7.47 -18.85 -4.07
C ASP A 67 7.53 -17.59 -3.17
N ASN A 68 7.59 -16.39 -3.75
CA ASN A 68 7.66 -15.16 -2.96
C ASN A 68 6.26 -14.57 -2.75
N SER A 69 5.69 -14.83 -1.59
CA SER A 69 4.42 -14.25 -1.17
C SER A 69 4.43 -12.71 -1.36
N ASN A 70 3.50 -12.22 -2.19
CA ASN A 70 3.23 -10.79 -2.42
C ASN A 70 4.30 -9.97 -3.15
N SER A 71 5.30 -10.59 -3.79
CA SER A 71 6.35 -9.86 -4.52
C SER A 71 5.78 -9.01 -5.67
N LEU A 72 4.80 -9.54 -6.41
CA LEU A 72 4.13 -8.86 -7.52
C LEU A 72 3.26 -7.70 -7.04
N GLN A 73 2.46 -7.91 -6.01
CA GLN A 73 1.62 -6.84 -5.43
C GLN A 73 2.49 -5.69 -4.90
N ARG A 74 3.58 -6.02 -4.20
CA ARG A 74 4.54 -5.03 -3.71
C ARG A 74 5.20 -4.26 -4.85
N TYR A 75 5.56 -4.92 -5.93
CA TYR A 75 6.11 -4.27 -7.11
C TYR A 75 5.12 -3.27 -7.71
N ILE A 76 3.86 -3.66 -7.88
CA ILE A 76 2.80 -2.78 -8.41
C ILE A 76 2.59 -1.58 -7.47
N ALA A 77 2.54 -1.80 -6.16
CA ALA A 77 2.40 -0.72 -5.18
C ALA A 77 3.55 0.30 -5.28
N VAL A 78 4.80 -0.17 -5.45
CA VAL A 78 5.96 0.70 -5.66
C VAL A 78 5.85 1.46 -6.99
N CYS A 79 5.36 0.83 -8.06
CA CYS A 79 5.15 1.49 -9.34
C CYS A 79 4.10 2.60 -9.27
N ILE A 80 2.96 2.35 -8.60
CA ILE A 80 1.91 3.36 -8.34
C ILE A 80 2.49 4.54 -7.56
N ARG A 81 3.24 4.26 -6.48
CA ARG A 81 3.93 5.29 -5.70
C ARG A 81 4.89 6.13 -6.55
N ASN A 82 5.72 5.49 -7.36
CA ASN A 82 6.70 6.18 -8.20
C ASN A 82 6.00 7.06 -9.25
N LYS A 83 4.88 6.58 -9.82
CA LYS A 83 4.05 7.38 -10.72
C LYS A 83 3.49 8.62 -10.01
N TYR A 84 2.96 8.46 -8.79
CA TYR A 84 2.51 9.57 -7.97
C TYR A 84 3.63 10.58 -7.69
N ILE A 85 4.84 10.13 -7.31
CA ILE A 85 5.97 11.02 -7.05
C ILE A 85 6.34 11.81 -8.32
N ALA A 86 6.43 11.15 -9.46
CA ALA A 86 6.70 11.81 -10.74
C ALA A 86 5.64 12.85 -11.09
N PHE A 87 4.37 12.53 -10.85
CA PHE A 87 3.24 13.43 -11.04
C PHE A 87 3.28 14.61 -10.07
N SER A 88 3.53 14.37 -8.78
CA SER A 88 3.58 15.40 -7.76
C SER A 88 4.79 16.32 -7.86
N GLN A 89 5.89 15.85 -8.43
CA GLN A 89 7.06 16.71 -8.70
C GLN A 89 6.79 17.72 -9.83
N CYS A 90 5.91 17.39 -10.77
CA CYS A 90 5.46 18.30 -11.81
C CYS A 90 4.56 19.42 -11.24
N VAL A 91 3.92 19.20 -10.10
CA VAL A 91 2.95 20.12 -9.46
C VAL A 91 3.53 20.86 -8.24
N ARG A 92 4.76 20.53 -7.78
CA ARG A 92 5.36 21.15 -6.60
C ARG A 92 5.87 22.57 -6.86
N SER A 93 4.95 23.49 -6.79
CA SER A 93 5.15 24.77 -6.12
C SER A 93 3.95 24.95 -5.18
N HIS A 94 4.21 24.83 -3.88
CA HIS A 94 3.38 25.18 -2.70
C HIS A 94 2.53 24.09 -2.03
N ASP A 95 2.74 24.08 -0.72
CA ASP A 95 1.90 23.69 0.43
C ASP A 95 1.62 22.20 0.70
N ILE A 96 2.38 21.70 1.69
CA ILE A 96 2.07 20.47 2.43
C ILE A 96 1.12 20.85 3.56
N THR A 97 -0.18 20.59 3.37
CA THR A 97 -1.17 20.66 4.45
C THR A 97 -1.36 19.27 5.08
N GLN A 98 -1.39 19.25 6.40
CA GLN A 98 -1.62 18.05 7.21
C GLN A 98 -2.99 17.46 6.91
N VAL A 99 -3.03 16.17 6.53
CA VAL A 99 -4.27 15.41 6.36
C VAL A 99 -4.46 14.48 7.55
N GLU A 100 -5.64 14.50 8.13
CA GLU A 100 -6.07 13.68 9.27
C GLU A 100 -6.10 12.20 8.91
N TYR A 101 -5.26 11.40 9.58
CA TYR A 101 -4.95 10.00 9.25
C TYR A 101 -5.85 8.95 9.92
N TYR A 102 -6.86 9.36 10.69
CA TYR A 102 -7.52 8.44 11.64
C TYR A 102 -8.73 7.69 11.10
N ASP A 103 -9.35 8.15 9.98
CA ASP A 103 -10.62 7.58 9.49
C ASP A 103 -10.49 6.41 8.49
N GLU A 104 -9.29 6.11 8.00
CA GLU A 104 -9.11 5.15 6.89
C GLU A 104 -8.94 3.69 7.33
N LEU A 105 -8.62 3.43 8.60
CA LEU A 105 -8.50 2.05 9.10
C LEU A 105 -9.86 1.36 9.32
N GLU A 106 -10.96 2.13 9.44
CA GLU A 106 -12.30 1.56 9.61
C GLU A 106 -12.97 1.14 8.28
N LYS A 107 -12.43 1.55 7.14
CA LYS A 107 -13.05 1.35 5.81
C LYS A 107 -12.40 0.25 4.96
N ILE A 108 -11.54 -0.58 5.53
CA ILE A 108 -11.09 -1.79 4.83
C ILE A 108 -12.20 -2.82 4.98
N SER A 109 -13.16 -2.78 4.05
CA SER A 109 -14.19 -3.80 3.90
C SER A 109 -13.52 -5.11 3.49
N VAL A 110 -13.68 -6.11 4.33
CA VAL A 110 -13.26 -7.49 4.10
C VAL A 110 -14.38 -8.17 3.34
N ASP A 111 -14.20 -8.42 2.05
CA ASP A 111 -15.09 -9.30 1.31
C ASP A 111 -14.82 -10.75 1.68
N GLU A 112 -15.92 -11.43 2.00
CA GLU A 112 -16.04 -12.83 2.40
C GLU A 112 -15.57 -13.77 1.28
N TYR A 113 -14.37 -14.34 1.39
CA TYR A 113 -14.13 -15.71 0.90
C TYR A 113 -12.74 -16.23 1.36
N ASP A 114 -12.74 -17.38 2.02
CA ASP A 114 -11.61 -18.14 2.61
C ASP A 114 -11.06 -17.68 3.97
N ALA A 115 -11.72 -18.11 4.84
CA ALA A 115 -12.42 -17.21 5.75
C ALA A 115 -11.95 -17.37 7.19
N ILE A 116 -11.43 -18.44 7.70
CA ILE A 116 -11.19 -18.56 9.14
C ILE A 116 -9.75 -18.21 9.52
N THR A 117 -8.75 -18.73 8.84
CA THR A 117 -7.34 -18.50 9.17
C THR A 117 -6.85 -17.11 8.77
N GLU A 118 -7.25 -16.60 7.60
CA GLU A 118 -6.89 -15.24 7.17
C GLU A 118 -7.59 -14.15 7.99
N ILE A 119 -8.80 -14.43 8.47
CA ILE A 119 -9.54 -13.49 9.34
C ILE A 119 -8.85 -13.39 10.71
N GLU A 120 -8.41 -14.52 11.27
CA GLU A 120 -7.70 -14.53 12.55
C GLU A 120 -6.34 -13.82 12.44
N GLU A 121 -5.55 -14.09 11.40
CA GLU A 121 -4.26 -13.42 11.18
C GLU A 121 -4.43 -11.92 10.94
N ARG A 122 -5.44 -11.51 10.16
CA ARG A 122 -5.75 -10.09 9.93
C ARG A 122 -6.27 -9.41 11.19
N ALA A 123 -7.10 -10.09 11.98
CA ALA A 123 -7.59 -9.58 13.24
C ALA A 123 -6.44 -9.39 14.25
N LEU A 124 -5.55 -10.37 14.37
CA LEU A 124 -4.36 -10.29 15.20
C LEU A 124 -3.43 -9.17 14.77
N LEU A 125 -3.18 -9.02 13.45
CA LEU A 125 -2.37 -7.94 12.92
C LEU A 125 -3.01 -6.56 13.20
N LYS A 126 -4.32 -6.43 13.02
CA LYS A 126 -5.07 -5.21 13.34
C LYS A 126 -4.94 -4.86 14.83
N GLU A 127 -5.10 -5.83 15.71
CA GLU A 127 -4.93 -5.62 17.16
C GLU A 127 -3.48 -5.24 17.51
N ALA A 128 -2.48 -5.89 16.91
CA ALA A 128 -1.07 -5.54 17.10
C ALA A 128 -0.81 -4.08 16.71
N ILE A 129 -1.37 -3.62 15.59
CA ILE A 129 -1.25 -2.23 15.13
C ILE A 129 -1.98 -1.27 16.09
N LEU A 130 -3.14 -1.65 16.63
CA LEU A 130 -3.88 -0.83 17.59
C LEU A 130 -3.14 -0.64 18.91
N ARG A 131 -2.25 -1.56 19.31
CA ARG A 131 -1.39 -1.43 20.51
C ARG A 131 -0.24 -0.45 20.34
N LEU A 132 0.10 -0.09 19.12
CA LEU A 132 1.14 0.88 18.85
C LEU A 132 0.69 2.30 19.24
N THR A 133 1.65 3.12 19.66
CA THR A 133 1.41 4.55 19.82
C THR A 133 1.01 5.18 18.48
N PRO A 134 0.32 6.33 18.45
CA PRO A 134 -0.07 6.99 17.21
C PRO A 134 1.11 7.21 16.25
N LEU A 135 2.26 7.65 16.76
CA LEU A 135 3.46 7.85 15.95
C LEU A 135 4.01 6.53 15.40
N GLN A 136 4.11 5.49 16.21
CA GLN A 136 4.58 4.17 15.77
C GLN A 136 3.68 3.60 14.68
N ARG A 137 2.35 3.68 14.87
CA ARG A 137 1.35 3.24 13.88
C ARG A 137 1.51 3.98 12.56
N LYS A 138 1.63 5.30 12.62
CA LYS A 138 1.86 6.13 11.43
C LYS A 138 3.12 5.68 10.69
N LEU A 139 4.24 5.49 11.40
CA LEU A 139 5.50 5.09 10.78
C LEU A 139 5.43 3.69 10.16
N ILE A 140 4.76 2.73 10.82
CA ILE A 140 4.54 1.38 10.27
C ILE A 140 3.73 1.45 8.97
N LEU A 141 2.63 2.20 8.97
CA LEU A 141 1.80 2.36 7.76
C LEU A 141 2.58 3.07 6.64
N GLU A 142 3.27 4.17 6.93
CA GLU A 142 4.06 4.87 5.92
C GLU A 142 5.17 4.00 5.33
N ARG A 143 5.84 3.22 6.16
CA ARG A 143 6.95 2.38 5.74
C ARG A 143 6.51 1.13 4.98
N TYR A 144 5.53 0.38 5.53
CA TYR A 144 5.21 -0.97 5.07
C TYR A 144 3.96 -1.04 4.18
N TYR A 145 3.00 -0.17 4.39
CA TYR A 145 1.80 -0.12 3.58
C TYR A 145 1.94 0.86 2.41
N TYR A 146 2.36 2.09 2.67
CA TYR A 146 2.54 3.11 1.63
C TYR A 146 3.91 3.09 0.95
N GLY A 147 4.87 2.33 1.46
CA GLY A 147 6.16 2.11 0.82
C GLY A 147 7.15 3.28 0.88
N TYR A 148 6.92 4.28 1.75
CA TYR A 148 7.87 5.39 1.91
C TYR A 148 9.21 4.92 2.45
N SER A 149 10.30 5.52 1.97
CA SER A 149 11.62 5.32 2.55
C SER A 149 11.74 6.01 3.90
N VAL A 150 12.64 5.52 4.76
CA VAL A 150 12.92 6.15 6.06
C VAL A 150 13.32 7.62 5.90
N GLN A 151 14.04 7.96 4.82
CA GLN A 151 14.44 9.34 4.54
C GLN A 151 13.26 10.24 4.19
N GLU A 152 12.30 9.75 3.40
CA GLU A 152 11.09 10.51 3.05
C GLU A 152 10.22 10.73 4.27
N ILE A 153 10.05 9.71 5.11
CA ILE A 153 9.33 9.80 6.37
C ILE A 153 9.99 10.82 7.30
N ALA A 154 11.31 10.76 7.47
CA ALA A 154 12.08 11.68 8.29
C ALA A 154 11.89 13.13 7.82
N THR A 155 11.95 13.37 6.51
CA THR A 155 11.75 14.68 5.91
C THR A 155 10.32 15.18 6.10
N SER A 156 9.31 14.32 5.90
CA SER A 156 7.90 14.67 6.07
C SER A 156 7.56 15.04 7.52
N LEU A 157 8.16 14.35 8.49
CA LEU A 157 7.91 14.57 9.91
C LEU A 157 8.88 15.57 10.56
N GLN A 158 9.85 16.09 9.80
CA GLN A 158 10.90 16.99 10.29
C GLN A 158 11.70 16.43 11.48
N ILE A 159 11.94 15.11 11.46
CA ILE A 159 12.76 14.41 12.47
C ILE A 159 13.97 13.75 11.80
N SER A 160 14.93 13.30 12.61
CA SER A 160 16.10 12.63 12.07
C SER A 160 15.74 11.22 11.55
N ARG A 161 16.45 10.78 10.50
CA ARG A 161 16.39 9.42 9.99
C ARG A 161 16.57 8.38 11.10
N GLN A 162 17.52 8.63 12.00
CA GLN A 162 17.80 7.73 13.11
C GLN A 162 16.61 7.62 14.08
N ALA A 163 15.88 8.71 14.32
CA ALA A 163 14.67 8.70 15.16
C ALA A 163 13.56 7.86 14.52
N VAL A 164 13.39 7.94 13.19
CA VAL A 164 12.44 7.09 12.46
C VAL A 164 12.84 5.62 12.58
N ASP A 165 14.10 5.27 12.30
CA ASP A 165 14.59 3.89 12.39
C ASP A 165 14.39 3.31 13.80
N GLN A 166 14.77 4.05 14.84
CA GLN A 166 14.57 3.60 16.23
C GLN A 166 13.10 3.40 16.58
N THR A 167 12.23 4.29 16.11
CA THR A 167 10.81 4.19 16.39
C THR A 167 10.17 3.02 15.64
N LEU A 168 10.57 2.76 14.40
CA LEU A 168 10.16 1.58 13.64
C LEU A 168 10.62 0.29 14.32
N HIS A 169 11.87 0.22 14.79
CA HIS A 169 12.37 -0.94 15.52
C HIS A 169 11.55 -1.22 16.79
N ARG A 170 11.24 -0.19 17.58
CA ARG A 170 10.39 -0.34 18.77
C ARG A 170 8.98 -0.79 18.42
N ALA A 171 8.40 -0.24 17.35
CA ALA A 171 7.07 -0.63 16.89
C ALA A 171 7.03 -2.10 16.46
N LEU A 172 8.01 -2.55 15.68
CA LEU A 172 8.11 -3.95 15.26
C LEU A 172 8.33 -4.90 16.43
N HIS A 173 9.08 -4.48 17.46
CA HIS A 173 9.26 -5.26 18.68
C HIS A 173 7.93 -5.47 19.41
N VAL A 174 7.16 -4.39 19.63
CA VAL A 174 5.83 -4.47 20.27
C VAL A 174 4.88 -5.37 19.46
N MET A 175 4.89 -5.27 18.15
CA MET A 175 4.06 -6.13 17.28
C MET A 175 4.48 -7.60 17.39
N ARG A 176 5.77 -7.88 17.40
CA ARG A 176 6.30 -9.23 17.50
C ARG A 176 5.93 -9.88 18.84
N GLU A 177 6.13 -9.19 19.96
CA GLU A 177 5.75 -9.68 21.29
C GLU A 177 4.25 -10.00 21.43
N TYR A 178 3.43 -9.39 20.58
CA TYR A 178 1.99 -9.65 20.58
C TYR A 178 1.60 -10.81 19.66
N LEU A 179 2.35 -11.04 18.58
CA LEU A 179 2.05 -12.06 17.57
C LEU A 179 2.68 -13.42 17.87
N GLU A 180 3.67 -13.47 18.76
CA GLU A 180 4.29 -14.72 19.30
C GLU A 180 3.51 -15.24 20.50
#